data_2f7601f1f47b3781f720cb7ad8cdc26d
#
_entry.id   2f7601f1f47b3781f720cb7ad8cdc26d
#
_cell.length_a   1.000
_cell.length_b   1.000
_cell.length_c   1.000
_cell.angle_alpha   90.00
_cell.angle_beta   90.00
_cell.angle_gamma   90.00
#
_symmetry.space_group_name_H-M   'P 1'
#
loop_
_entity.id
_entity.type
_entity.pdbx_description
1 polymer ?
#
loop_
_entity_poly.entity_id
_entity_poly.type
_entity_poly.pdbx_seq_one_letter_code
_entity_poly.pdbx_strand_id
1 'polypeptide(L)'
;MGIGDEKALKILQKVHTTFGVPTVTDIHAAEEATMAAEYVDILQIPAFLCRQTDLLVAAAKTGKTINIKKGQFLSPLAMQFAADKVIEAGNKNVMLTERGTTFGYQDLVIDYRGIPEMQSFGYPVILDVTHSLQQPNQTNGVTGGMPQLIETVAK
;
A
#
# COMPACT_ATOMS: atom_id res chain seq x y z
N MET A 1 13.92 5.04 -12.34
CA MET A 1 13.84 6.52 -12.39
C MET A 1 12.54 6.87 -13.09
N GLY A 2 11.68 7.65 -12.46
CA GLY A 2 10.37 8.07 -13.00
C GLY A 2 10.44 9.39 -13.77
N ILE A 3 9.26 9.92 -14.09
CA ILE A 3 9.10 11.21 -14.82
C ILE A 3 9.19 12.44 -13.90
N GLY A 4 9.47 12.24 -12.61
CA GLY A 4 9.43 13.22 -11.53
C GLY A 4 8.06 13.31 -10.85
N ASP A 5 8.05 13.55 -9.54
CA ASP A 5 6.87 13.40 -8.70
C ASP A 5 5.77 14.40 -9.06
N GLU A 6 6.09 15.67 -9.18
CA GLU A 6 5.11 16.71 -9.52
C GLU A 6 4.41 16.43 -10.86
N LYS A 7 5.17 15.97 -11.86
CA LYS A 7 4.60 15.64 -13.18
C LYS A 7 3.70 14.42 -13.11
N ALA A 8 4.12 13.39 -12.35
CA ALA A 8 3.32 12.18 -12.13
C ALA A 8 2.02 12.49 -11.37
N LEU A 9 2.09 13.28 -10.31
CA LEU A 9 0.95 13.70 -9.51
C LEU A 9 -0.07 14.50 -10.34
N LYS A 10 0.38 15.43 -11.20
CA LYS A 10 -0.51 16.16 -12.13
C LYS A 10 -1.21 15.23 -13.13
N ILE A 11 -0.58 14.14 -13.55
CA ILE A 11 -1.22 13.14 -14.40
C ILE A 11 -2.33 12.40 -13.62
N LEU A 12 -2.07 11.98 -12.38
CA LEU A 12 -3.07 11.35 -11.53
C LEU A 12 -4.26 12.27 -11.27
N GLN A 13 -4.02 13.54 -10.98
CA GLN A 13 -5.08 14.55 -10.84
C GLN A 13 -5.92 14.69 -12.11
N LYS A 14 -5.27 14.70 -13.28
CA LYS A 14 -5.97 14.72 -14.56
C LYS A 14 -6.83 13.46 -14.78
N VAL A 15 -6.35 12.29 -14.37
CA VAL A 15 -7.14 11.05 -14.40
C VAL A 15 -8.38 11.19 -13.51
N HIS A 16 -8.19 11.63 -12.26
CA HIS A 16 -9.30 11.89 -11.34
C HIS A 16 -10.34 12.82 -11.95
N THR A 17 -9.93 13.99 -12.44
CA THR A 17 -10.85 15.00 -12.98
C THR A 17 -11.51 14.58 -14.29
N THR A 18 -10.84 13.76 -15.12
CA THR A 18 -11.38 13.32 -16.42
C THR A 18 -12.37 12.19 -16.28
N PHE A 19 -12.11 11.24 -15.38
CA PHE A 19 -12.88 9.99 -15.29
C PHE A 19 -13.75 9.90 -14.02
N GLY A 20 -13.61 10.84 -13.08
CA GLY A 20 -14.34 10.82 -11.81
C GLY A 20 -13.99 9.63 -10.91
N VAL A 21 -12.78 9.08 -11.04
CA VAL A 21 -12.29 7.94 -10.25
C VAL A 21 -11.29 8.40 -9.20
N PRO A 22 -11.29 7.80 -7.99
CA PRO A 22 -10.26 8.10 -7.00
C PRO A 22 -8.88 7.64 -7.49
N THR A 23 -7.86 8.37 -7.09
CA THR A 23 -6.46 8.08 -7.42
C THR A 23 -5.63 7.81 -6.17
N VAL A 24 -4.62 6.99 -6.31
CA VAL A 24 -3.70 6.59 -5.23
C VAL A 24 -2.25 6.70 -5.70
N THR A 25 -1.37 7.11 -4.79
CA THR A 25 0.08 7.10 -5.03
C THR A 25 0.84 6.64 -3.79
N ASP A 26 1.98 5.99 -4.00
CA ASP A 26 2.94 5.72 -2.94
C ASP A 26 3.62 7.01 -2.48
N ILE A 27 3.91 7.10 -1.18
CA ILE A 27 4.84 8.07 -0.60
C ILE A 27 5.95 7.32 0.13
N HIS A 28 7.18 7.80 0.03
CA HIS A 28 8.37 7.12 0.56
C HIS A 28 9.04 7.90 1.69
N ALA A 29 8.75 9.20 1.78
CA ALA A 29 9.28 10.09 2.80
C ALA A 29 8.18 10.97 3.38
N ALA A 30 8.33 11.39 4.63
CA ALA A 30 7.31 12.16 5.34
C ALA A 30 7.00 13.52 4.67
N GLU A 31 8.02 14.14 4.09
CA GLU A 31 7.94 15.42 3.36
C GLU A 31 7.12 15.34 2.07
N GLU A 32 6.98 14.16 1.49
CA GLU A 32 6.19 13.97 0.26
C GLU A 32 4.68 13.99 0.54
N ALA A 33 4.27 13.68 1.78
CA ALA A 33 2.86 13.48 2.12
C ALA A 33 1.99 14.70 1.80
N THR A 34 2.41 15.90 2.17
CA THR A 34 1.65 17.12 1.96
C THR A 34 1.50 17.42 0.47
N MET A 35 2.58 17.35 -0.30
CA MET A 35 2.57 17.59 -1.74
C MET A 35 1.67 16.57 -2.46
N ALA A 36 1.84 15.28 -2.18
CA ALA A 36 1.04 14.24 -2.82
C ALA A 36 -0.47 14.39 -2.51
N ALA A 37 -0.81 14.78 -1.29
CA ALA A 37 -2.19 14.98 -0.86
C ALA A 37 -2.94 16.08 -1.63
N GLU A 38 -2.26 17.02 -2.26
CA GLU A 38 -2.88 18.05 -3.11
C GLU A 38 -3.46 17.46 -4.42
N TYR A 39 -2.96 16.31 -4.86
CA TYR A 39 -3.23 15.78 -6.21
C TYR A 39 -4.01 14.46 -6.20
N VAL A 40 -3.96 13.69 -5.11
CA VAL A 40 -4.58 12.35 -5.04
C VAL A 40 -5.58 12.23 -3.89
N ASP A 41 -6.40 11.21 -3.95
CA ASP A 41 -7.43 10.91 -2.94
C ASP A 41 -6.91 10.03 -1.82
N ILE A 42 -5.95 9.16 -2.14
CA ILE A 42 -5.43 8.13 -1.25
C ILE A 42 -3.90 8.19 -1.25
N LEU A 43 -3.30 8.27 -0.07
CA LEU A 43 -1.86 8.08 0.11
C LEU A 43 -1.57 6.64 0.48
N GLN A 44 -0.67 6.00 -0.24
CA GLN A 44 -0.28 4.63 0.02
C GLN A 44 1.07 4.57 0.73
N ILE A 45 1.14 3.76 1.78
CA ILE A 45 2.39 3.45 2.47
C ILE A 45 2.92 2.14 1.92
N PRO A 46 4.10 2.12 1.29
CA PRO A 46 4.71 0.92 0.75
C PRO A 46 4.95 -0.16 1.81
N ALA A 47 4.93 -1.42 1.41
CA ALA A 47 5.04 -2.56 2.33
C ALA A 47 6.30 -2.52 3.19
N PHE A 48 7.44 -2.15 2.63
CA PHE A 48 8.70 -2.05 3.39
C PHE A 48 8.70 -0.90 4.41
N LEU A 49 7.85 0.11 4.22
CA LEU A 49 7.78 1.31 5.06
C LEU A 49 6.58 1.29 6.03
N CYS A 50 5.80 0.22 6.06
CA CYS A 50 4.57 0.15 6.85
C CYS A 50 4.76 0.32 8.36
N ARG A 51 5.99 0.22 8.88
CA ARG A 51 6.34 0.45 10.28
C ARG A 51 6.92 1.83 10.57
N GLN A 52 7.20 2.65 9.56
CA GLN A 52 7.84 3.96 9.70
C GLN A 52 6.86 4.96 10.34
N THR A 53 7.07 5.28 11.60
CA THR A 53 6.15 6.10 12.37
C THR A 53 6.01 7.51 11.80
N ASP A 54 7.12 8.14 11.44
CA ASP A 54 7.13 9.52 10.91
C ASP A 54 6.34 9.62 9.60
N LEU A 55 6.50 8.63 8.72
CA LEU A 55 5.79 8.55 7.45
C LEU A 55 4.27 8.36 7.67
N LEU A 56 3.88 7.43 8.56
CA LEU A 56 2.48 7.17 8.90
C LEU A 56 1.81 8.41 9.51
N VAL A 57 2.49 9.08 10.44
CA VAL A 57 1.98 10.31 11.09
C VAL A 57 1.89 11.47 10.10
N ALA A 58 2.88 11.64 9.23
CA ALA A 58 2.83 12.68 8.19
C ALA A 58 1.67 12.45 7.21
N ALA A 59 1.50 11.22 6.75
CA ALA A 59 0.37 10.84 5.91
C ALA A 59 -0.98 11.10 6.61
N ALA A 60 -1.12 10.68 7.87
CA ALA A 60 -2.33 10.89 8.67
C ALA A 60 -2.73 12.35 8.76
N LYS A 61 -1.76 13.25 9.00
CA LYS A 61 -1.98 14.69 9.13
C LYS A 61 -2.53 15.37 7.89
N THR A 62 -2.44 14.73 6.72
CA THR A 62 -3.03 15.27 5.48
C THR A 62 -4.56 15.16 5.46
N GLY A 63 -5.16 14.31 6.30
CA GLY A 63 -6.60 14.02 6.32
C GLY A 63 -7.09 13.14 5.16
N LYS A 64 -6.21 12.74 4.23
CA LYS A 64 -6.54 11.81 3.13
C LYS A 64 -6.74 10.39 3.66
N THR A 65 -7.35 9.53 2.85
CA THR A 65 -7.38 8.09 3.13
C THR A 65 -5.98 7.52 3.06
N ILE A 66 -5.58 6.74 4.07
CA ILE A 66 -4.27 6.12 4.14
C ILE A 66 -4.41 4.62 3.89
N ASN A 67 -3.85 4.15 2.79
CA ASN A 67 -3.74 2.73 2.49
C ASN A 67 -2.37 2.20 2.93
N ILE A 68 -2.36 1.25 3.87
CA ILE A 68 -1.10 0.69 4.40
C ILE A 68 -0.91 -0.71 3.82
N LYS A 69 0.10 -0.89 2.97
CA LYS A 69 0.44 -2.23 2.45
C LYS A 69 1.14 -3.04 3.52
N LYS A 70 0.63 -4.26 3.75
CA LYS A 70 1.22 -5.18 4.71
C LYS A 70 2.66 -5.53 4.29
N GLY A 71 3.60 -5.36 5.22
CA GLY A 71 4.97 -5.83 5.02
C GLY A 71 5.02 -7.34 4.82
N GLN A 72 5.82 -7.80 3.88
CA GLN A 72 5.99 -9.23 3.59
C GLN A 72 6.52 -10.03 4.79
N PHE A 73 7.11 -9.33 5.74
CA PHE A 73 7.71 -9.84 6.97
C PHE A 73 6.79 -9.72 8.20
N LEU A 74 5.56 -9.22 8.03
CA LEU A 74 4.61 -8.99 9.12
C LEU A 74 3.47 -10.00 9.10
N SER A 75 3.01 -10.37 10.30
CA SER A 75 1.72 -11.02 10.47
C SER A 75 0.56 -10.05 10.20
N PRO A 76 -0.63 -10.55 9.84
CA PRO A 76 -1.83 -9.72 9.73
C PRO A 76 -2.12 -8.94 11.01
N LEU A 77 -1.99 -9.58 12.18
CA LEU A 77 -2.20 -8.96 13.50
C LEU A 77 -1.29 -7.74 13.71
N ALA A 78 -0.04 -7.80 13.25
CA ALA A 78 0.90 -6.70 13.43
C ALA A 78 0.53 -5.44 12.64
N MET A 79 -0.36 -5.54 11.64
CA MET A 79 -0.86 -4.41 10.87
C MET A 79 -1.75 -3.47 11.70
N GLN A 80 -2.36 -3.98 12.76
CA GLN A 80 -3.11 -3.14 13.70
C GLN A 80 -2.25 -2.02 14.26
N PHE A 81 -1.00 -2.31 14.65
CA PHE A 81 -0.10 -1.28 15.19
C PHE A 81 0.27 -0.18 14.18
N ALA A 82 0.28 -0.51 12.89
CA ALA A 82 0.48 0.50 11.85
C ALA A 82 -0.76 1.38 11.69
N ALA A 83 -1.95 0.79 11.70
CA ALA A 83 -3.22 1.52 11.66
C ALA A 83 -3.39 2.40 12.89
N ASP A 84 -3.08 1.89 14.10
CA ASP A 84 -3.19 2.64 15.35
C ASP A 84 -2.39 3.94 15.32
N LYS A 85 -1.20 3.96 14.74
CA LYS A 85 -0.41 5.19 14.57
C LYS A 85 -1.12 6.26 13.74
N VAL A 86 -1.86 5.86 12.71
CA VAL A 86 -2.66 6.76 11.88
C VAL A 86 -3.86 7.28 12.66
N ILE A 87 -4.53 6.40 13.41
CA ILE A 87 -5.68 6.74 14.27
C ILE A 87 -5.25 7.70 15.41
N GLU A 88 -4.16 7.41 16.10
CA GLU A 88 -3.60 8.24 17.17
C GLU A 88 -3.16 9.62 16.68
N ALA A 89 -2.72 9.70 15.40
CA ALA A 89 -2.44 10.98 14.74
C ALA A 89 -3.70 11.77 14.32
N GLY A 90 -4.90 11.23 14.58
CA GLY A 90 -6.18 11.90 14.38
C GLY A 90 -6.91 11.58 13.08
N ASN A 91 -6.42 10.63 12.28
CA ASN A 91 -7.06 10.26 11.01
C ASN A 91 -7.70 8.86 11.09
N LYS A 92 -9.02 8.80 10.85
CA LYS A 92 -9.80 7.55 10.90
C LYS A 92 -9.95 6.85 9.55
N ASN A 93 -9.49 7.47 8.48
CA ASN A 93 -9.62 6.96 7.11
C ASN A 93 -8.46 6.02 6.79
N VAL A 94 -8.52 4.79 7.26
CA VAL A 94 -7.48 3.77 7.08
C VAL A 94 -8.00 2.61 6.26
N MET A 95 -7.16 2.12 5.36
CA MET A 95 -7.33 0.86 4.62
C MET A 95 -6.06 0.02 4.79
N LEU A 96 -6.19 -1.29 4.76
CA LEU A 96 -5.07 -2.22 4.80
C LEU A 96 -4.99 -3.00 3.48
N THR A 97 -3.79 -3.34 3.04
CA THR A 97 -3.60 -4.12 1.81
C THR A 97 -2.77 -5.37 2.08
N GLU A 98 -3.37 -6.55 1.85
CA GLU A 98 -2.66 -7.82 1.74
C GLU A 98 -1.94 -7.87 0.39
N ARG A 99 -0.64 -8.24 0.39
CA ARG A 99 0.18 -8.32 -0.81
C ARG A 99 1.18 -9.49 -0.79
N GLY A 100 0.93 -10.46 0.04
CA GLY A 100 1.76 -11.65 0.21
C GLY A 100 2.79 -11.52 1.33
N THR A 101 3.20 -12.69 1.79
CA THR A 101 4.21 -12.89 2.83
C THR A 101 5.39 -13.63 2.21
N THR A 102 6.60 -13.31 2.64
CA THR A 102 7.82 -13.96 2.15
C THR A 102 7.78 -15.46 2.41
N PHE A 103 8.02 -16.23 1.37
CA PHE A 103 8.18 -17.69 1.40
C PHE A 103 9.56 -18.03 0.83
N GLY A 104 10.50 -18.32 1.69
CA GLY A 104 11.92 -18.39 1.31
C GLY A 104 12.45 -17.01 0.90
N TYR A 105 13.35 -16.97 -0.08
CA TYR A 105 14.04 -15.76 -0.51
C TYR A 105 13.51 -15.15 -1.82
N GLN A 106 12.80 -15.94 -2.62
CA GLN A 106 12.49 -15.59 -4.00
C GLN A 106 11.00 -15.76 -4.34
N ASP A 107 10.15 -15.97 -3.33
CA ASP A 107 8.73 -16.19 -3.57
C ASP A 107 7.87 -15.53 -2.49
N LEU A 108 6.59 -15.39 -2.78
CA LEU A 108 5.57 -14.85 -1.90
C LEU A 108 4.36 -15.77 -1.90
N VAL A 109 3.68 -15.86 -0.76
CA VAL A 109 2.40 -16.56 -0.64
C VAL A 109 1.37 -15.65 0.04
N ILE A 110 0.11 -15.80 -0.34
CA ILE A 110 -1.00 -15.15 0.34
C ILE A 110 -1.55 -16.12 1.39
N ASP A 111 -1.59 -15.70 2.63
CA ASP A 111 -2.40 -16.36 3.66
C ASP A 111 -3.77 -15.69 3.71
N TYR A 112 -4.76 -16.28 3.04
CA TYR A 112 -6.12 -15.76 2.99
C TYR A 112 -6.78 -15.64 4.36
N ARG A 113 -6.32 -16.38 5.38
CA ARG A 113 -6.82 -16.25 6.77
C ARG A 113 -6.50 -14.87 7.36
N GLY A 114 -5.46 -14.22 6.87
CA GLY A 114 -5.07 -12.87 7.29
C GLY A 114 -6.05 -11.79 6.86
N ILE A 115 -6.83 -12.00 5.79
CA ILE A 115 -7.79 -11.02 5.30
C ILE A 115 -8.91 -10.79 6.33
N PRO A 116 -9.67 -11.80 6.77
CA PRO A 116 -10.70 -11.61 7.80
C PRO A 116 -10.10 -11.18 9.15
N GLU A 117 -8.86 -11.56 9.48
CA GLU A 117 -8.18 -11.07 10.67
C GLU A 117 -7.98 -9.55 10.60
N MET A 118 -7.44 -9.01 9.51
CA MET A 118 -7.27 -7.57 9.33
C MET A 118 -8.62 -6.84 9.24
N GLN A 119 -9.65 -7.45 8.64
CA GLN A 119 -11.01 -6.89 8.61
C GLN A 119 -11.62 -6.78 10.02
N SER A 120 -11.28 -7.68 10.94
CA SER A 120 -11.78 -7.65 12.32
C SER A 120 -11.33 -6.42 13.11
N PHE A 121 -10.30 -5.71 12.65
CA PHE A 121 -9.88 -4.42 13.23
C PHE A 121 -10.79 -3.27 12.83
N GLY A 122 -11.77 -3.51 11.94
CA GLY A 122 -12.74 -2.50 11.51
C GLY A 122 -12.31 -1.69 10.27
N TYR A 123 -11.24 -2.11 9.57
CA TYR A 123 -10.75 -1.44 8.37
C TYR A 123 -11.09 -2.22 7.09
N PRO A 124 -11.37 -1.52 5.96
CA PRO A 124 -11.41 -2.17 4.66
C PRO A 124 -10.07 -2.83 4.32
N VAL A 125 -10.11 -4.01 3.72
CA VAL A 125 -8.92 -4.75 3.30
C VAL A 125 -8.94 -4.96 1.80
N ILE A 126 -7.84 -4.58 1.15
CA ILE A 126 -7.58 -4.76 -0.28
C ILE A 126 -6.68 -5.99 -0.46
N LEU A 127 -6.94 -6.79 -1.48
CA LEU A 127 -6.02 -7.83 -1.94
C LEU A 127 -5.28 -7.33 -3.19
N ASP A 128 -3.97 -7.13 -3.07
CA ASP A 128 -3.09 -6.78 -4.19
C ASP A 128 -2.59 -8.06 -4.85
N VAL A 129 -3.33 -8.53 -5.83
CA VAL A 129 -3.05 -9.79 -6.56
C VAL A 129 -1.82 -9.68 -7.47
N THR A 130 -1.41 -8.48 -7.84
CA THR A 130 -0.24 -8.26 -8.70
C THR A 130 1.05 -8.41 -7.90
N HIS A 131 1.17 -7.67 -6.79
CA HIS A 131 2.38 -7.71 -5.97
C HIS A 131 2.51 -9.02 -5.17
N SER A 132 1.41 -9.69 -4.84
CA SER A 132 1.47 -11.00 -4.18
C SER A 132 2.02 -12.13 -5.07
N LEU A 133 2.01 -11.92 -6.37
CA LEU A 133 2.57 -12.85 -7.37
C LEU A 133 3.95 -12.44 -7.89
N GLN A 134 4.57 -11.44 -7.28
CA GLN A 134 5.95 -11.08 -7.57
C GLN A 134 6.92 -12.17 -7.13
N GLN A 135 8.01 -12.28 -7.86
CA GLN A 135 9.18 -13.07 -7.49
C GLN A 135 10.37 -12.12 -7.27
N PRO A 136 10.59 -11.70 -6.01
CA PRO A 136 11.70 -10.80 -5.68
C PRO A 136 13.06 -11.49 -5.81
N ASN A 137 14.14 -10.70 -5.72
CA ASN A 137 15.52 -11.19 -5.65
C ASN A 137 15.97 -12.05 -6.83
N GLN A 138 15.49 -11.75 -8.04
CA GLN A 138 15.90 -12.46 -9.25
C GLN A 138 17.33 -12.10 -9.66
N THR A 139 18.03 -13.05 -10.30
CA THR A 139 19.44 -12.93 -10.70
C THR A 139 19.74 -11.75 -11.61
N ASN A 140 18.75 -11.30 -12.38
CA ASN A 140 18.91 -10.17 -13.31
C ASN A 140 18.69 -8.79 -12.65
N GLY A 141 18.54 -8.73 -11.33
CA GLY A 141 18.27 -7.49 -10.60
C GLY A 141 16.91 -6.86 -10.87
N VAL A 142 16.01 -7.58 -11.53
CA VAL A 142 14.62 -7.19 -11.80
C VAL A 142 13.68 -8.17 -11.13
N THR A 143 12.61 -7.66 -10.56
CA THR A 143 11.56 -8.51 -9.99
C THR A 143 10.81 -9.25 -11.09
N GLY A 144 10.75 -10.58 -11.00
CA GLY A 144 9.88 -11.41 -11.82
C GLY A 144 8.46 -11.50 -11.27
N GLY A 145 7.63 -12.36 -11.88
CA GLY A 145 6.28 -12.60 -11.39
C GLY A 145 5.52 -13.64 -12.21
N MET A 146 4.33 -14.00 -11.72
CA MET A 146 3.44 -14.99 -12.33
C MET A 146 2.09 -14.37 -12.71
N PRO A 147 2.03 -13.41 -13.66
CA PRO A 147 0.80 -12.70 -14.00
C PRO A 147 -0.34 -13.60 -14.49
N GLN A 148 -0.02 -14.78 -15.01
CA GLN A 148 -1.02 -15.78 -15.43
C GLN A 148 -1.86 -16.34 -14.27
N LEU A 149 -1.43 -16.14 -13.02
CA LEU A 149 -2.16 -16.60 -11.82
C LEU A 149 -3.06 -15.51 -11.21
N ILE A 150 -3.05 -14.28 -11.75
CA ILE A 150 -3.83 -13.17 -11.19
C ILE A 150 -5.31 -13.54 -11.05
N GLU A 151 -5.90 -14.08 -12.11
CA GLU A 151 -7.32 -14.47 -12.10
C GLU A 151 -7.63 -15.57 -11.07
N THR A 152 -6.71 -16.51 -10.89
CA THR A 152 -6.85 -17.60 -9.91
C THR A 152 -6.81 -17.08 -8.47
N VAL A 153 -5.91 -16.13 -8.21
CA VAL A 153 -5.73 -15.55 -6.87
C VAL A 153 -6.85 -14.56 -6.52
N ALA A 154 -7.44 -13.92 -7.53
CA ALA A 154 -8.51 -12.94 -7.34
C ALA A 154 -9.90 -13.56 -7.09
N LYS A 155 -10.08 -14.86 -7.33
CA LYS A 155 -11.33 -15.63 -7.12
C LYS A 155 -11.41 -16.22 -5.73
#